data_ad03b6bb0be95e6bb5f5902de174fb5d
#
_entry.id   ad03b6bb0be95e6bb5f5902de174fb5d
#
_cell.length_a   1.000
_cell.length_b   1.000
_cell.length_c   1.000
_cell.angle_alpha   90.00
_cell.angle_beta   90.00
_cell.angle_gamma   90.00
#
_symmetry.space_group_name_H-M   'P 1'
#
loop_
_entity.id
_entity.type
_entity.pdbx_description
1 polymer ?
#
loop_
_entity_poly.entity_id
_entity_poly.type
_entity_poly.pdbx_seq_one_letter_code
_entity_poly.pdbx_strand_id
1 'polypeptide(L)'
;MKSLPPFAAFASAKAGLRSLAQTLAREFGPRGVHVAHAVIDGGIDGERLRGAAPERVAQAGADGLLSPDAIADSYWQLHVQHRSAWTQELDLRPYNEAF
;
A
#
# COMPACT_ATOMS: atom_id res chain seq x y z
N MET A 1 -7.00 3.87 -4.12
CA MET A 1 -7.18 2.50 -4.67
C MET A 1 -8.14 2.58 -5.86
N LYS A 2 -7.74 2.06 -7.00
CA LYS A 2 -8.50 2.17 -8.25
C LYS A 2 -9.47 0.99 -8.41
N SER A 3 -10.73 1.26 -8.80
CA SER A 3 -11.74 0.25 -9.10
C SER A 3 -12.06 0.29 -10.59
N LEU A 4 -11.22 -0.37 -11.39
CA LEU A 4 -11.33 -0.39 -12.84
C LEU A 4 -11.57 -1.81 -13.37
N PRO A 5 -12.43 -1.98 -14.40
CA PRO A 5 -12.51 -3.25 -15.11
C PRO A 5 -11.15 -3.56 -15.78
N PRO A 6 -10.69 -4.82 -15.84
CA PRO A 6 -11.33 -6.05 -15.35
C PRO A 6 -11.04 -6.39 -13.88
N PHE A 7 -10.67 -5.42 -13.06
CA PHE A 7 -10.16 -5.64 -11.69
C PHE A 7 -11.23 -5.58 -10.61
N ALA A 8 -12.52 -5.75 -10.96
CA ALA A 8 -13.63 -5.61 -10.00
C ALA A 8 -13.48 -6.53 -8.77
N ALA A 9 -13.16 -7.80 -8.98
CA ALA A 9 -12.98 -8.75 -7.88
C ALA A 9 -11.80 -8.37 -6.98
N PHE A 10 -10.69 -7.97 -7.59
CA PHE A 10 -9.50 -7.53 -6.88
C PHE A 10 -9.79 -6.25 -6.07
N ALA A 11 -10.43 -5.27 -6.69
CA ALA A 11 -10.80 -4.02 -6.02
C ALA A 11 -11.76 -4.26 -4.85
N SER A 12 -12.74 -5.16 -5.02
CA SER A 12 -13.68 -5.53 -3.96
C SER A 12 -12.98 -6.19 -2.78
N ALA A 13 -12.04 -7.10 -3.04
CA ALA A 13 -11.25 -7.76 -2.01
C ALA A 13 -10.39 -6.74 -1.23
N LYS A 14 -9.75 -5.80 -1.93
CA LYS A 14 -8.95 -4.75 -1.30
C LYS A 14 -9.81 -3.79 -0.48
N ALA A 15 -10.98 -3.42 -0.95
CA ALA A 15 -11.93 -2.60 -0.19
C ALA A 15 -12.41 -3.32 1.08
N GLY A 16 -12.66 -4.63 1.01
CA GLY A 16 -12.98 -5.45 2.17
C GLY A 16 -11.85 -5.47 3.19
N LEU A 17 -10.61 -5.63 2.75
CA LEU A 17 -9.43 -5.57 3.63
C LEU A 17 -9.33 -4.20 4.33
N ARG A 18 -9.58 -3.12 3.60
CA ARG A 18 -9.58 -1.77 4.17
C ARG A 18 -10.61 -1.63 5.29
N SER A 19 -11.83 -2.10 5.05
CA SER A 19 -12.90 -2.08 6.04
C SER A 19 -12.54 -2.90 7.28
N LEU A 20 -11.97 -4.08 7.11
CA LEU A 20 -11.51 -4.92 8.21
C LEU A 20 -10.41 -4.22 9.03
N ALA A 21 -9.44 -3.60 8.36
CA ALA A 21 -8.36 -2.87 9.03
C ALA A 21 -8.90 -1.71 9.88
N GLN A 22 -9.89 -0.97 9.37
CA GLN A 22 -10.54 0.11 10.12
C GLN A 22 -11.24 -0.42 11.37
N THR A 23 -11.97 -1.54 11.25
CA THR A 23 -12.65 -2.17 12.37
C THR A 23 -11.67 -2.64 13.44
N LEU A 24 -10.59 -3.30 13.02
CA LEU A 24 -9.55 -3.76 13.94
C LEU A 24 -8.84 -2.58 14.63
N ALA A 25 -8.58 -1.49 13.92
CA ALA A 25 -7.96 -0.30 14.48
C ALA A 25 -8.85 0.33 15.57
N ARG A 26 -10.16 0.39 15.34
CA ARG A 26 -11.12 0.92 16.33
C ARG A 26 -11.24 0.02 17.55
N GLU A 27 -11.22 -1.30 17.36
CA GLU A 27 -11.37 -2.26 18.43
C GLU A 27 -10.11 -2.38 19.30
N PHE A 28 -8.94 -2.49 18.66
CA PHE A 28 -7.69 -2.80 19.35
C PHE A 28 -6.81 -1.58 19.63
N GLY A 29 -7.02 -0.47 18.94
CA GLY A 29 -6.28 0.76 19.19
C GLY A 29 -6.32 1.19 20.66
N PRO A 30 -7.51 1.24 21.31
CA PRO A 30 -7.60 1.58 22.73
C PRO A 30 -6.85 0.63 23.66
N ARG A 31 -6.55 -0.58 23.20
CA ARG A 31 -5.77 -1.58 23.93
C ARG A 31 -4.26 -1.48 23.66
N GLY A 32 -3.83 -0.48 22.90
CA GLY A 32 -2.42 -0.26 22.60
C GLY A 32 -1.88 -1.04 21.41
N VAL A 33 -2.76 -1.58 20.56
CA VAL A 33 -2.37 -2.27 19.32
C VAL A 33 -2.50 -1.32 18.15
N HIS A 34 -1.39 -1.05 17.46
CA HIS A 34 -1.38 -0.19 16.29
C HIS A 34 -1.74 -1.00 15.05
N VAL A 35 -2.92 -0.77 14.52
CA VAL A 35 -3.39 -1.38 13.28
C VAL A 35 -3.41 -0.31 12.21
N ALA A 36 -2.62 -0.50 11.15
CA ALA A 36 -2.54 0.42 10.04
C ALA A 36 -2.80 -0.32 8.73
N HIS A 37 -3.40 0.38 7.78
CA HIS A 37 -3.67 -0.12 6.44
C HIS A 37 -2.85 0.68 5.43
N ALA A 38 -2.01 0.00 4.67
CA ALA A 38 -1.22 0.60 3.61
C ALA A 38 -1.87 0.32 2.25
N VAL A 39 -2.23 1.38 1.54
CA VAL A 39 -2.68 1.29 0.15
C VAL A 39 -1.44 1.33 -0.74
N ILE A 40 -1.21 0.28 -1.50
CA ILE A 40 -0.11 0.19 -2.47
C ILE A 40 -0.71 0.41 -3.86
N ASP A 41 -0.51 1.60 -4.41
CA ASP A 41 -1.09 1.98 -5.69
C ASP A 41 -0.01 2.18 -6.74
N GLY A 42 0.33 1.09 -7.43
CA GLY A 42 1.36 1.05 -8.45
C GLY A 42 2.07 -0.29 -8.47
N GLY A 43 2.90 -0.50 -9.49
CA GLY A 43 3.72 -1.70 -9.59
C GLY A 43 4.86 -1.68 -8.58
N ILE A 44 5.11 -2.81 -7.94
CA ILE A 44 6.26 -2.98 -7.05
C ILE A 44 7.45 -3.46 -7.87
N ASP A 45 8.60 -2.80 -7.69
CA ASP A 45 9.86 -3.14 -8.36
C ASP A 45 10.48 -4.38 -7.72
N GLY A 46 9.89 -5.53 -8.02
CA GLY A 46 10.33 -6.83 -7.52
C GLY A 46 10.47 -7.85 -8.63
N GLU A 47 10.99 -9.02 -8.29
CA GLU A 47 11.24 -10.11 -9.24
C GLU A 47 9.98 -10.54 -9.98
N ARG A 48 8.85 -10.59 -9.31
CA ARG A 48 7.60 -11.01 -9.91
C ARG A 48 7.18 -10.10 -11.08
N LEU A 49 7.23 -8.80 -10.91
CA LEU A 49 6.87 -7.86 -11.97
C LEU A 49 7.91 -7.86 -13.08
N ARG A 50 9.20 -7.90 -12.73
CA ARG A 50 10.30 -7.93 -13.69
C ARG A 50 10.24 -9.18 -14.56
N GLY A 51 9.85 -10.33 -13.99
CA GLY A 51 9.69 -11.58 -14.72
C GLY A 51 8.42 -11.62 -15.57
N ALA A 52 7.30 -11.09 -15.08
CA ALA A 52 6.01 -11.17 -15.75
C ALA A 52 5.77 -10.05 -16.78
N ALA A 53 6.30 -8.85 -16.55
CA ALA A 53 6.05 -7.67 -17.40
C ALA A 53 7.28 -6.78 -17.51
N PRO A 54 8.38 -7.26 -18.13
CA PRO A 54 9.62 -6.47 -18.24
C PRO A 54 9.43 -5.17 -19.02
N GLU A 55 8.52 -5.14 -19.97
CA GLU A 55 8.20 -3.93 -20.75
C GLU A 55 7.59 -2.84 -19.88
N ARG A 56 6.71 -3.22 -18.96
CA ARG A 56 6.11 -2.30 -18.00
C ARG A 56 7.17 -1.69 -17.08
N VAL A 57 8.15 -2.50 -16.66
CA VAL A 57 9.28 -2.04 -15.87
C VAL A 57 10.09 -1.00 -16.65
N ALA A 58 10.40 -1.27 -17.91
CA ALA A 58 11.14 -0.35 -18.77
C ALA A 58 10.37 0.96 -19.01
N GLN A 59 9.07 0.89 -19.21
CA GLN A 59 8.23 2.06 -19.48
C GLN A 59 8.00 2.95 -18.27
N ALA A 60 8.08 2.40 -17.06
CA ALA A 60 7.85 3.15 -15.84
C ALA A 60 8.92 4.24 -15.62
N GLY A 61 10.14 4.02 -16.12
CA GLY A 61 11.24 4.95 -15.96
C GLY A 61 11.82 4.94 -14.54
N ALA A 62 12.70 5.89 -14.28
CA ALA A 62 13.34 6.03 -12.99
C ALA A 62 12.29 6.35 -11.91
N ASP A 63 12.28 5.56 -10.84
CA ASP A 63 11.37 5.70 -9.69
C ASP A 63 9.88 5.64 -10.07
N GLY A 64 9.55 5.07 -11.22
CA GLY A 64 8.17 4.86 -11.66
C GLY A 64 7.51 3.61 -11.10
N LEU A 65 8.25 2.80 -10.35
CA LEU A 65 7.76 1.63 -9.62
C LEU A 65 8.05 1.80 -8.14
N LEU A 66 7.21 1.19 -7.29
CA LEU A 66 7.43 1.19 -5.86
C LEU A 66 8.67 0.38 -5.49
N SER A 67 9.63 1.01 -4.83
CA SER A 67 10.81 0.34 -4.28
C SER A 67 10.43 -0.46 -3.04
N PRO A 68 10.78 -1.76 -2.97
CA PRO A 68 10.57 -2.53 -1.75
C PRO A 68 11.23 -1.92 -0.50
N ASP A 69 12.43 -1.36 -0.64
CA ASP A 69 13.13 -0.71 0.47
C ASP A 69 12.40 0.54 0.94
N ALA A 70 11.89 1.35 0.00
CA ALA A 70 11.11 2.54 0.34
C ALA A 70 9.79 2.18 1.03
N ILE A 71 9.13 1.10 0.61
CA ILE A 71 7.93 0.58 1.29
C ILE A 71 8.30 0.15 2.72
N ALA A 72 9.39 -0.57 2.88
CA ALA A 72 9.85 -1.01 4.20
C ALA A 72 10.17 0.16 5.13
N ASP A 73 10.79 1.23 4.60
CA ASP A 73 11.05 2.45 5.38
C ASP A 73 9.74 3.08 5.86
N SER A 74 8.72 3.12 5.02
CA SER A 74 7.40 3.64 5.40
C SER A 74 6.77 2.81 6.50
N TYR A 75 6.89 1.48 6.45
CA TYR A 75 6.40 0.60 7.50
C TYR A 75 7.16 0.79 8.81
N TRP A 76 8.46 1.00 8.74
CA TRP A 76 9.26 1.31 9.93
C TRP A 76 8.79 2.61 10.58
N GLN A 77 8.51 3.64 9.79
CA GLN A 77 7.98 4.92 10.29
C GLN A 77 6.64 4.73 11.01
N LEU A 78 5.76 3.88 10.50
CA LEU A 78 4.52 3.53 11.18
C LEU A 78 4.79 2.86 12.53
N HIS A 79 5.73 1.92 12.55
CA HIS A 79 6.06 1.14 13.75
C HIS A 79 6.58 2.00 14.89
N VAL A 80 7.36 3.03 14.58
CA VAL A 80 7.99 3.88 15.60
C VAL A 80 7.15 5.10 16.01
N GLN A 81 5.96 5.28 15.43
CA GLN A 81 5.10 6.40 15.78
C GLN A 81 4.68 6.36 17.24
N HIS A 82 4.68 7.52 17.86
CA HIS A 82 4.11 7.68 19.20
C HIS A 82 2.60 7.41 19.16
N ARG A 83 2.08 6.69 20.14
CA ARG A 83 0.66 6.27 20.14
C ARG A 83 -0.34 7.41 20.18
N SER A 84 0.07 8.62 20.55
CA SER A 84 -0.81 9.79 20.49
C SER A 84 -1.04 10.31 19.07
N ALA A 85 -0.28 9.80 18.10
CA ALA A 85 -0.32 10.24 16.71
C ALA A 85 -0.09 9.05 15.76
N TRP A 86 -0.89 8.00 15.90
CA TRP A 86 -0.82 6.84 15.03
C TRP A 86 -1.51 7.09 13.69
N THR A 87 -0.83 6.72 12.61
CA THR A 87 -1.44 6.66 11.28
C THR A 87 -2.31 5.41 11.18
N GLN A 88 -3.56 5.56 10.80
CA GLN A 88 -4.46 4.44 10.57
C GLN A 88 -4.40 3.96 9.10
N GLU A 89 -4.24 4.89 8.17
CA GLU A 89 -4.15 4.56 6.74
C GLU A 89 -3.15 5.45 6.05
N LEU A 90 -2.36 4.86 5.13
CA LEU A 90 -1.47 5.62 4.27
C LEU A 90 -1.55 5.06 2.84
N ASP A 91 -1.28 5.92 1.87
CA ASP A 91 -1.31 5.62 0.45
C ASP A 91 0.11 5.79 -0.10
N LEU A 92 0.68 4.71 -0.62
CA LEU A 92 2.01 4.70 -1.21
C LEU A 92 1.89 4.50 -2.71
N ARG A 93 2.43 5.44 -3.47
CA ARG A 93 2.44 5.39 -4.93
C ARG A 93 3.68 6.06 -5.49
N PRO A 94 4.18 5.62 -6.67
CA PRO A 94 5.22 6.37 -7.35
C PRO A 94 4.74 7.79 -7.69
N TYR A 95 5.67 8.74 -7.76
CA TYR A 95 5.34 10.16 -8.02
C TYR A 95 4.57 10.38 -9.32
N ASN A 96 4.75 9.52 -10.32
CA ASN A 96 4.15 9.62 -11.64
C ASN A 96 2.96 8.66 -11.86
N GLU A 97 2.47 8.02 -10.80
CA GLU A 97 1.29 7.14 -10.89
C GLU A 97 0.02 7.98 -11.05
N ALA A 98 -0.82 7.60 -12.02
CA ALA A 98 -2.09 8.29 -12.24
C ALA A 98 -3.10 7.98 -11.12
N PHE A 99 -3.84 8.98 -10.71
CA PHE A 99 -4.93 8.83 -9.75
C PHE A 99 -6.17 8.14 -10.36
#